data_93664f804d5620b8bf6d370db261d3f4
#
_entry.id   93664f804d5620b8bf6d370db261d3f4
#
_cell.length_a   1.000
_cell.length_b   1.000
_cell.length_c   1.000
_cell.angle_alpha   90.00
_cell.angle_beta   90.00
_cell.angle_gamma   90.00
#
_symmetry.space_group_name_H-M   'P 1'
#
loop_
_entity.id
_entity.type
_entity.pdbx_description
1 polymer ?
#
loop_
_entity_poly.entity_id
_entity_poly.type
_entity_poly.pdbx_seq_one_letter_code
_entity_poly.pdbx_strand_id
1 'polypeptide(L)'
;GTPDLVLQQGDRVRVVGPTGRMKEISTYFGDSSRGLSSINPVALGLGMALGIFIGEWKFLTPTGATFSIGSAAGTLLIGLIFGRIGRIGKFVTAMPFTATAVLSEFGLLVFLAQAGTKAGGEIAHAFTGGDWWRIFVTGFVVTTIVGLGTYASMRWIVKMGGTRLSGLIGGAQTQPAILAFANERTGADPRVALGYAMVYPVAMIVKIFIAQVLGGL
;
A
#
# COMPACT_ATOMS: atom_id res chain seq x y z
N GLY A 1 7.21 26.41 10.32
CA GLY A 1 6.99 25.32 11.27
C GLY A 1 6.05 25.77 12.36
N THR A 2 5.10 24.94 12.74
CA THR A 2 4.23 25.20 13.90
C THR A 2 4.94 24.71 15.15
N PRO A 3 4.77 25.36 16.32
CA PRO A 3 5.42 24.96 17.59
C PRO A 3 5.11 23.51 18.01
N ASP A 4 3.98 22.97 17.56
CA ASP A 4 3.48 21.65 17.92
C ASP A 4 3.91 20.54 16.93
N LEU A 5 4.82 20.85 16.00
CA LEU A 5 5.32 19.89 15.03
C LEU A 5 6.22 18.85 15.72
N VAL A 6 5.75 17.62 15.83
CA VAL A 6 6.55 16.50 16.33
C VAL A 6 7.27 15.86 15.13
N LEU A 7 8.59 15.98 15.12
CA LEU A 7 9.44 15.32 14.12
C LEU A 7 9.42 13.81 14.34
N GLN A 8 9.13 13.07 13.27
CA GLN A 8 9.16 11.62 13.27
C GLN A 8 10.43 11.09 12.61
N GLN A 9 10.81 9.87 12.92
CA GLN A 9 11.97 9.23 12.33
C GLN A 9 11.74 9.04 10.81
N GLY A 10 12.62 9.66 10.00
CA GLY A 10 12.48 9.70 8.53
C GLY A 10 12.05 11.06 7.98
N ASP A 11 11.64 12.00 8.81
CA ASP A 11 11.33 13.36 8.37
C ASP A 11 12.60 14.08 7.91
N ARG A 12 12.46 14.91 6.86
CA ARG A 12 13.54 15.74 6.35
C ARG A 12 13.43 17.14 6.90
N VAL A 13 14.45 17.56 7.61
CA VAL A 13 14.56 18.93 8.14
C VAL A 13 15.55 19.71 7.29
N ARG A 14 15.13 20.84 6.70
CA ARG A 14 16.03 21.78 6.06
C ARG A 14 16.54 22.76 7.12
N VAL A 15 17.84 22.72 7.35
CA VAL A 15 18.50 23.63 8.30
C VAL A 15 19.37 24.62 7.53
N VAL A 16 19.27 25.89 7.89
CA VAL A 16 20.13 26.97 7.34
C VAL A 16 20.99 27.47 8.48
N GLY A 17 22.29 27.42 8.30
CA GLY A 17 23.24 27.84 9.33
C GLY A 17 24.63 28.13 8.74
N PRO A 18 25.56 28.67 9.56
CA PRO A 18 26.94 28.92 9.14
C PRO A 18 27.62 27.62 8.71
N THR A 19 28.33 27.66 7.58
CA THR A 19 28.98 26.48 6.97
C THR A 19 29.91 25.75 7.94
N GLY A 20 30.61 26.49 8.84
CA GLY A 20 31.50 25.90 9.85
C GLY A 20 30.82 25.10 10.94
N ARG A 21 29.50 25.29 11.15
CA ARG A 21 28.70 24.55 12.17
C ARG A 21 27.82 23.46 11.59
N MET A 22 27.87 23.26 10.30
CA MET A 22 27.03 22.24 9.64
C MET A 22 27.32 20.82 10.15
N LYS A 23 28.57 20.55 10.56
CA LYS A 23 28.96 19.26 11.15
C LYS A 23 28.30 19.02 12.52
N GLU A 24 28.23 20.04 13.36
CA GLU A 24 27.57 19.98 14.67
C GLU A 24 26.05 19.81 14.50
N ILE A 25 25.47 20.55 13.56
CA ILE A 25 24.05 20.48 13.21
C ILE A 25 23.70 19.07 12.68
N SER A 26 24.52 18.52 11.79
CA SER A 26 24.38 17.17 11.26
C SER A 26 24.49 16.11 12.34
N THR A 27 25.39 16.30 13.32
CA THR A 27 25.51 15.39 14.47
C THR A 27 24.27 15.45 15.39
N TYR A 28 23.68 16.63 15.56
CA TYR A 28 22.50 16.84 16.40
C TYR A 28 21.23 16.24 15.79
N PHE A 29 21.01 16.46 14.49
CA PHE A 29 19.83 15.94 13.79
C PHE A 29 20.03 14.52 13.21
N GLY A 30 21.23 13.99 13.25
CA GLY A 30 21.62 12.76 12.59
C GLY A 30 22.14 13.00 11.17
N ASP A 31 23.12 12.20 10.76
CA ASP A 31 23.68 12.27 9.41
C ASP A 31 22.76 11.57 8.42
N SER A 32 21.97 12.39 7.72
CA SER A 32 20.95 11.89 6.79
C SER A 32 21.52 11.19 5.56
N SER A 33 22.78 11.43 5.17
CA SER A 33 23.33 10.89 3.92
C SER A 33 23.68 9.39 3.99
N ARG A 34 24.09 8.89 5.15
CA ARG A 34 24.36 7.45 5.37
C ARG A 34 23.15 6.65 5.85
N GLY A 35 22.26 7.28 6.61
CA GLY A 35 21.04 6.65 7.12
C GLY A 35 19.89 6.58 6.10
N LEU A 36 19.93 7.41 5.05
CA LEU A 36 18.85 7.55 4.06
C LEU A 36 18.71 6.38 3.08
N SER A 37 19.70 5.51 2.97
CA SER A 37 19.70 4.38 2.04
C SER A 37 19.88 3.01 2.70
N SER A 38 20.16 2.96 4.01
CA SER A 38 20.36 1.69 4.70
C SER A 38 19.01 1.07 5.08
N ILE A 39 18.61 0.06 4.31
CA ILE A 39 17.51 -0.82 4.67
C ILE A 39 18.00 -1.71 5.82
N ASN A 40 17.21 -1.80 6.90
CA ASN A 40 17.44 -2.83 7.89
C ASN A 40 16.88 -4.18 7.35
N PRO A 41 17.75 -5.08 6.82
CA PRO A 41 17.27 -6.29 6.16
C PRO A 41 16.59 -7.25 7.14
N VAL A 42 16.97 -7.17 8.42
CA VAL A 42 16.36 -8.00 9.46
C VAL A 42 14.95 -7.53 9.78
N ALA A 43 14.74 -6.23 9.90
CA ALA A 43 13.38 -5.68 10.12
C ALA A 43 12.46 -5.97 8.94
N LEU A 44 12.96 -5.81 7.71
CA LEU A 44 12.21 -6.15 6.50
C LEU A 44 11.87 -7.64 6.44
N GLY A 45 12.88 -8.50 6.62
CA GLY A 45 12.69 -9.95 6.55
C GLY A 45 11.77 -10.49 7.64
N LEU A 46 11.94 -10.03 8.88
CA LEU A 46 11.03 -10.40 9.98
C LEU A 46 9.62 -9.87 9.76
N GLY A 47 9.48 -8.63 9.28
CA GLY A 47 8.17 -8.06 8.96
C GLY A 47 7.44 -8.86 7.89
N MET A 48 8.14 -9.25 6.82
CA MET A 48 7.59 -10.11 5.76
C MET A 48 7.23 -11.50 6.29
N ALA A 49 8.13 -12.15 7.02
CA ALA A 49 7.91 -13.49 7.57
C ALA A 49 6.69 -13.52 8.52
N LEU A 50 6.62 -12.57 9.45
CA LEU A 50 5.49 -12.43 10.38
C LEU A 50 4.19 -12.12 9.62
N GLY A 51 4.26 -11.26 8.61
CA GLY A 51 3.12 -10.91 7.79
C GLY A 51 2.57 -12.10 7.01
N ILE A 52 3.44 -12.88 6.38
CA ILE A 52 3.05 -14.11 5.68
C ILE A 52 2.47 -15.13 6.67
N PHE A 53 3.13 -15.34 7.80
CA PHE A 53 2.68 -16.27 8.82
C PHE A 53 1.27 -15.92 9.32
N ILE A 54 1.03 -14.66 9.68
CA ILE A 54 -0.30 -14.20 10.12
C ILE A 54 -1.31 -14.26 8.96
N GLY A 55 -0.88 -13.90 7.75
CA GLY A 55 -1.72 -13.91 6.57
C GLY A 55 -2.23 -15.30 6.18
N GLU A 56 -1.38 -16.30 6.27
CA GLU A 56 -1.70 -17.69 5.95
C GLU A 56 -2.34 -18.45 7.12
N TRP A 57 -2.45 -17.84 8.30
CA TRP A 57 -3.09 -18.46 9.42
C TRP A 57 -4.56 -18.75 9.11
N LYS A 58 -4.93 -20.02 9.17
CA LYS A 58 -6.28 -20.47 8.85
C LYS A 58 -7.14 -20.50 10.11
N PHE A 59 -8.22 -19.74 10.08
CA PHE A 59 -9.26 -19.77 11.10
C PHE A 59 -10.39 -20.69 10.64
N LEU A 60 -10.81 -21.60 11.50
CA LEU A 60 -11.97 -22.43 11.23
C LEU A 60 -13.24 -21.62 11.56
N THR A 61 -14.12 -21.46 10.58
CA THR A 61 -15.41 -20.82 10.82
C THR A 61 -16.41 -21.82 11.42
N PRO A 62 -17.46 -21.37 12.14
CA PRO A 62 -18.51 -22.25 12.65
C PRO A 62 -19.24 -23.07 11.56
N THR A 63 -19.16 -22.65 10.32
CA THR A 63 -19.71 -23.32 9.13
C THR A 63 -18.80 -24.42 8.57
N GLY A 64 -17.60 -24.64 9.16
CA GLY A 64 -16.62 -25.61 8.66
C GLY A 64 -15.72 -25.11 7.55
N ALA A 65 -15.93 -23.89 7.04
CA ALA A 65 -15.05 -23.27 6.06
C ALA A 65 -13.77 -22.72 6.74
N THR A 66 -12.64 -22.77 6.03
CA THR A 66 -11.38 -22.17 6.51
C THR A 66 -11.23 -20.76 5.96
N PHE A 67 -10.98 -19.80 6.84
CA PHE A 67 -10.72 -18.39 6.49
C PHE A 67 -9.25 -18.03 6.73
N SER A 68 -8.63 -17.33 5.78
CA SER A 68 -7.32 -16.68 5.97
C SER A 68 -7.36 -15.29 5.33
N ILE A 69 -6.63 -14.33 5.92
CA ILE A 69 -6.58 -12.97 5.35
C ILE A 69 -5.65 -12.86 4.14
N GLY A 70 -4.87 -13.89 3.89
CA GLY A 70 -3.90 -13.96 2.79
C GLY A 70 -2.57 -13.27 3.11
N SER A 71 -1.50 -13.77 2.51
CA SER A 71 -0.12 -13.29 2.72
C SER A 71 0.05 -11.80 2.42
N ALA A 72 -0.61 -11.31 1.38
CA ALA A 72 -0.53 -9.90 0.99
C ALA A 72 -1.16 -8.96 2.04
N ALA A 73 -2.33 -9.32 2.58
CA ALA A 73 -2.96 -8.51 3.64
C ALA A 73 -2.20 -8.62 4.97
N GLY A 74 -1.69 -9.82 5.30
CA GLY A 74 -0.88 -10.03 6.49
C GLY A 74 0.41 -9.20 6.47
N THR A 75 1.15 -9.21 5.37
CA THR A 75 2.38 -8.41 5.22
C THR A 75 2.09 -6.91 5.27
N LEU A 76 0.98 -6.46 4.68
CA LEU A 76 0.55 -5.07 4.76
C LEU A 76 0.24 -4.65 6.20
N LEU A 77 -0.51 -5.45 6.95
CA LEU A 77 -0.84 -5.16 8.35
C LEU A 77 0.42 -5.06 9.22
N ILE A 78 1.34 -6.02 9.10
CA ILE A 78 2.59 -5.98 9.86
C ILE A 78 3.45 -4.80 9.43
N GLY A 79 3.50 -4.48 8.14
CA GLY A 79 4.21 -3.30 7.63
C GLY A 79 3.66 -1.99 8.21
N LEU A 80 2.34 -1.84 8.32
CA LEU A 80 1.70 -0.68 8.96
C LEU A 80 2.01 -0.61 10.45
N ILE A 81 1.99 -1.74 11.17
CA ILE A 81 2.33 -1.81 12.59
C ILE A 81 3.81 -1.42 12.79
N PHE A 82 4.74 -1.99 12.03
CA PHE A 82 6.15 -1.68 12.11
C PHE A 82 6.46 -0.23 11.76
N GLY A 83 5.78 0.31 10.73
CA GLY A 83 5.92 1.71 10.35
C GLY A 83 5.40 2.67 11.43
N ARG A 84 4.28 2.32 12.08
CA ARG A 84 3.73 3.14 13.18
C ARG A 84 4.58 3.09 14.45
N ILE A 85 5.12 1.93 14.81
CA ILE A 85 5.95 1.76 16.01
C ILE A 85 7.32 2.41 15.80
N GLY A 86 7.87 2.31 14.58
CA GLY A 86 9.14 2.88 14.18
C GLY A 86 10.37 2.25 14.84
N ARG A 87 10.26 1.80 16.10
CA ARG A 87 11.34 1.17 16.86
C ARG A 87 10.80 0.25 17.96
N ILE A 88 11.37 -0.95 18.07
CA ILE A 88 11.09 -1.90 19.15
C ILE A 88 12.39 -2.13 19.93
N GLY A 89 12.56 -1.46 21.05
CA GLY A 89 13.79 -1.50 21.85
C GLY A 89 15.00 -0.99 21.06
N LYS A 90 15.98 -1.87 20.79
CA LYS A 90 17.15 -1.55 19.97
C LYS A 90 16.91 -1.76 18.46
N PHE A 91 15.78 -2.30 18.10
CA PHE A 91 15.43 -2.66 16.72
C PHE A 91 14.70 -1.50 16.04
N VAL A 92 15.27 -0.95 14.97
CA VAL A 92 14.62 0.08 14.14
C VAL A 92 13.78 -0.65 13.09
N THR A 93 12.46 -0.48 13.15
CA THR A 93 11.48 -1.08 12.22
C THR A 93 11.08 -0.11 11.12
N ALA A 94 11.26 1.21 11.35
CA ALA A 94 11.02 2.21 10.32
C ALA A 94 12.08 2.15 9.22
N MET A 95 11.66 2.30 7.98
CA MET A 95 12.56 2.39 6.83
C MET A 95 12.72 3.84 6.37
N PRO A 96 13.90 4.24 5.89
CA PRO A 96 14.11 5.55 5.29
C PRO A 96 13.16 5.77 4.10
N PHE A 97 12.67 7.00 3.93
CA PHE A 97 11.74 7.36 2.86
C PHE A 97 12.25 6.95 1.47
N THR A 98 13.54 7.19 1.19
CA THR A 98 14.14 6.83 -0.11
C THR A 98 14.11 5.32 -0.35
N ALA A 99 14.46 4.51 0.67
CA ALA A 99 14.42 3.06 0.57
C ALA A 99 12.98 2.54 0.39
N THR A 100 12.03 3.11 1.13
CA THR A 100 10.60 2.78 1.00
C THR A 100 10.09 3.12 -0.40
N ALA A 101 10.45 4.28 -0.95
CA ALA A 101 10.03 4.69 -2.29
C ALA A 101 10.55 3.71 -3.37
N VAL A 102 11.85 3.39 -3.35
CA VAL A 102 12.45 2.45 -4.31
C VAL A 102 11.86 1.04 -4.18
N LEU A 103 11.70 0.53 -2.96
CA LEU A 103 11.10 -0.79 -2.74
C LEU A 103 9.64 -0.84 -3.14
N SER A 104 8.89 0.24 -2.92
CA SER A 104 7.49 0.35 -3.33
C SER A 104 7.35 0.33 -4.85
N GLU A 105 8.19 1.08 -5.56
CA GLU A 105 8.20 1.09 -7.03
C GLU A 105 8.61 -0.27 -7.60
N PHE A 106 9.69 -0.87 -7.07
CA PHE A 106 10.11 -2.21 -7.48
C PHE A 106 9.03 -3.26 -7.19
N GLY A 107 8.44 -3.24 -5.99
CA GLY A 107 7.36 -4.14 -5.61
C GLY A 107 6.13 -4.00 -6.52
N LEU A 108 5.79 -2.77 -6.89
CA LEU A 108 4.71 -2.49 -7.84
C LEU A 108 5.00 -3.09 -9.22
N LEU A 109 6.21 -2.91 -9.75
CA LEU A 109 6.61 -3.46 -11.05
C LEU A 109 6.56 -5.00 -11.05
N VAL A 110 7.09 -5.63 -10.00
CA VAL A 110 7.06 -7.11 -9.85
C VAL A 110 5.62 -7.61 -9.75
N PHE A 111 4.78 -6.92 -8.96
CA PHE A 111 3.35 -7.26 -8.84
C PHE A 111 2.64 -7.17 -10.19
N LEU A 112 2.84 -6.08 -10.94
CA LEU A 112 2.21 -5.90 -12.26
C LEU A 112 2.70 -6.93 -13.26
N ALA A 113 3.99 -7.28 -13.25
CA ALA A 113 4.56 -8.32 -14.10
C ALA A 113 3.94 -9.69 -13.79
N GLN A 114 3.85 -10.06 -12.50
CA GLN A 114 3.23 -11.31 -12.07
C GLN A 114 1.73 -11.37 -12.43
N ALA A 115 0.99 -10.29 -12.15
CA ALA A 115 -0.43 -10.22 -12.47
C ALA A 115 -0.67 -10.32 -13.98
N GLY A 116 0.15 -9.62 -14.78
CA GLY A 116 0.09 -9.68 -16.26
C GLY A 116 0.41 -11.06 -16.80
N THR A 117 1.43 -11.72 -16.29
CA THR A 117 1.81 -13.08 -16.71
C THR A 117 0.70 -14.08 -16.38
N LYS A 118 0.14 -14.01 -15.17
CA LYS A 118 -0.96 -14.87 -14.74
C LYS A 118 -2.21 -14.65 -15.61
N ALA A 119 -2.61 -13.39 -15.80
CA ALA A 119 -3.76 -13.05 -16.62
C ALA A 119 -3.55 -13.47 -18.08
N GLY A 120 -2.33 -13.29 -18.63
CA GLY A 120 -1.98 -13.72 -19.99
C GLY A 120 -2.08 -15.23 -20.19
N GLY A 121 -1.70 -16.02 -19.18
CA GLY A 121 -1.84 -17.48 -19.20
C GLY A 121 -3.30 -17.96 -19.26
N GLU A 122 -4.20 -17.24 -18.59
CA GLU A 122 -5.63 -17.60 -18.51
C GLU A 122 -6.46 -17.05 -19.69
N ILE A 123 -5.93 -16.10 -20.45
CA ILE A 123 -6.69 -15.38 -21.47
C ILE A 123 -7.20 -16.31 -22.59
N ALA A 124 -6.39 -17.28 -22.99
CA ALA A 124 -6.75 -18.25 -24.03
C ALA A 124 -7.94 -19.13 -23.56
N HIS A 125 -7.92 -19.58 -22.31
CA HIS A 125 -9.01 -20.36 -21.72
C HIS A 125 -10.30 -19.54 -21.59
N ALA A 126 -10.19 -18.27 -21.22
CA ALA A 126 -11.35 -17.39 -21.13
C ALA A 126 -12.04 -17.20 -22.48
N PHE A 127 -11.27 -17.05 -23.56
CA PHE A 127 -11.82 -16.89 -24.90
C PHE A 127 -12.40 -18.18 -25.48
N THR A 128 -11.77 -19.32 -25.25
CA THR A 128 -12.26 -20.63 -25.76
C THR A 128 -13.45 -21.15 -24.95
N GLY A 129 -13.57 -20.79 -23.68
CA GLY A 129 -14.69 -21.19 -22.81
C GLY A 129 -16.04 -20.53 -23.10
N GLY A 130 -16.09 -19.51 -23.97
CA GLY A 130 -17.33 -18.83 -24.38
C GLY A 130 -17.91 -17.85 -23.35
N ASP A 131 -17.40 -17.82 -22.12
CA ASP A 131 -17.90 -16.94 -21.05
C ASP A 131 -17.17 -15.57 -20.95
N TRP A 132 -16.24 -15.30 -21.85
CA TRP A 132 -15.40 -14.09 -21.83
C TRP A 132 -16.23 -12.79 -21.79
N TRP A 133 -17.33 -12.75 -22.52
CA TRP A 133 -18.17 -11.55 -22.58
C TRP A 133 -18.93 -11.32 -21.26
N ARG A 134 -19.34 -12.40 -20.57
CA ARG A 134 -19.98 -12.30 -19.25
C ARG A 134 -18.99 -11.79 -18.22
N ILE A 135 -17.76 -12.31 -18.21
CA ILE A 135 -16.67 -11.85 -17.34
C ILE A 135 -16.39 -10.38 -17.62
N PHE A 136 -16.29 -10.00 -18.91
CA PHE A 136 -16.05 -8.61 -19.30
C PHE A 136 -17.17 -7.68 -18.85
N VAL A 137 -18.42 -7.99 -19.15
CA VAL A 137 -19.57 -7.15 -18.77
C VAL A 137 -19.70 -7.05 -17.26
N THR A 138 -19.60 -8.17 -16.55
CA THR A 138 -19.69 -8.17 -15.08
C THR A 138 -18.57 -7.33 -14.46
N GLY A 139 -17.33 -7.53 -14.91
CA GLY A 139 -16.19 -6.75 -14.45
C GLY A 139 -16.34 -5.26 -14.75
N PHE A 140 -16.80 -4.91 -15.94
CA PHE A 140 -17.05 -3.53 -16.34
C PHE A 140 -18.14 -2.87 -15.45
N VAL A 141 -19.26 -3.55 -15.25
CA VAL A 141 -20.37 -3.03 -14.42
C VAL A 141 -19.94 -2.84 -12.97
N VAL A 142 -19.30 -3.87 -12.37
CA VAL A 142 -18.83 -3.80 -10.97
C VAL A 142 -17.81 -2.68 -10.81
N THR A 143 -16.82 -2.61 -11.69
CA THR A 143 -15.76 -1.59 -11.63
C THR A 143 -16.33 -0.19 -11.80
N THR A 144 -17.29 -0.02 -12.74
CA THR A 144 -17.94 1.27 -12.99
C THR A 144 -18.77 1.71 -11.78
N ILE A 145 -19.60 0.83 -11.23
CA ILE A 145 -20.45 1.13 -10.07
C ILE A 145 -19.58 1.49 -8.86
N VAL A 146 -18.57 0.68 -8.55
CA VAL A 146 -17.68 0.94 -7.42
C VAL A 146 -16.84 2.20 -7.65
N GLY A 147 -16.28 2.38 -8.84
CA GLY A 147 -15.46 3.54 -9.18
C GLY A 147 -16.25 4.85 -9.16
N LEU A 148 -17.37 4.91 -9.88
CA LEU A 148 -18.22 6.10 -9.92
C LEU A 148 -18.91 6.36 -8.58
N GLY A 149 -19.36 5.31 -7.89
CA GLY A 149 -19.96 5.42 -6.57
C GLY A 149 -18.98 5.98 -5.53
N THR A 150 -17.75 5.49 -5.52
CA THR A 150 -16.68 6.03 -4.67
C THR A 150 -16.35 7.48 -5.04
N TYR A 151 -16.21 7.77 -6.34
CA TYR A 151 -15.97 9.13 -6.81
C TYR A 151 -17.08 10.09 -6.37
N ALA A 152 -18.32 9.74 -6.65
CA ALA A 152 -19.48 10.57 -6.35
C ALA A 152 -19.61 10.81 -4.83
N SER A 153 -19.53 9.77 -4.02
CA SER A 153 -19.64 9.86 -2.57
C SER A 153 -18.55 10.75 -1.98
N MET A 154 -17.30 10.51 -2.36
CA MET A 154 -16.15 11.25 -1.81
C MET A 154 -16.08 12.69 -2.34
N ARG A 155 -16.48 12.91 -3.60
CA ARG A 155 -16.45 14.23 -4.20
C ARG A 155 -17.59 15.15 -3.72
N TRP A 156 -18.81 14.61 -3.62
CA TRP A 156 -19.99 15.42 -3.32
C TRP A 156 -20.38 15.41 -1.85
N ILE A 157 -20.26 14.27 -1.16
CA ILE A 157 -20.62 14.17 0.26
C ILE A 157 -19.45 14.62 1.13
N VAL A 158 -18.27 14.04 0.93
CA VAL A 158 -17.06 14.34 1.75
C VAL A 158 -16.32 15.58 1.26
N LYS A 159 -16.61 16.06 0.02
CA LYS A 159 -15.96 17.22 -0.62
C LYS A 159 -14.44 17.09 -0.72
N MET A 160 -13.96 15.88 -0.94
CA MET A 160 -12.52 15.57 -1.03
C MET A 160 -11.88 16.16 -2.29
N GLY A 161 -10.65 16.67 -2.15
CA GLY A 161 -9.87 17.19 -3.28
C GLY A 161 -9.44 16.09 -4.24
N GLY A 162 -9.36 16.42 -5.55
CA GLY A 162 -9.13 15.44 -6.63
C GLY A 162 -7.85 14.61 -6.48
N THR A 163 -6.75 15.23 -6.06
CA THR A 163 -5.45 14.54 -5.89
C THR A 163 -5.52 13.42 -4.85
N ARG A 164 -6.12 13.68 -3.69
CA ARG A 164 -6.30 12.67 -2.64
C ARG A 164 -7.35 11.62 -3.05
N LEU A 165 -8.37 12.06 -3.76
CA LEU A 165 -9.45 11.21 -4.25
C LEU A 165 -8.96 10.19 -5.27
N SER A 166 -8.03 10.54 -6.17
CA SER A 166 -7.45 9.59 -7.12
C SER A 166 -6.74 8.42 -6.41
N GLY A 167 -5.96 8.72 -5.37
CA GLY A 167 -5.36 7.70 -4.52
C GLY A 167 -6.40 6.83 -3.80
N LEU A 168 -7.43 7.46 -3.23
CA LEU A 168 -8.49 6.76 -2.53
C LEU A 168 -9.26 5.80 -3.46
N ILE A 169 -9.55 6.20 -4.69
CA ILE A 169 -10.20 5.32 -5.69
C ILE A 169 -9.30 4.11 -5.99
N GLY A 170 -8.00 4.34 -6.21
CA GLY A 170 -7.04 3.26 -6.40
C GLY A 170 -6.99 2.29 -5.22
N GLY A 171 -7.02 2.81 -4.00
CA GLY A 171 -7.07 2.02 -2.77
C GLY A 171 -8.37 1.23 -2.62
N ALA A 172 -9.52 1.85 -2.86
CA ALA A 172 -10.83 1.20 -2.80
C ALA A 172 -10.98 0.09 -3.86
N GLN A 173 -10.43 0.32 -5.05
CA GLN A 173 -10.38 -0.69 -6.11
C GLN A 173 -9.31 -1.77 -5.86
N THR A 174 -8.43 -1.57 -4.86
CA THR A 174 -7.25 -2.41 -4.60
C THR A 174 -6.35 -2.54 -5.84
N GLN A 175 -6.22 -1.44 -6.59
CA GLN A 175 -5.57 -1.41 -7.89
C GLN A 175 -4.31 -0.54 -7.86
N PRO A 176 -3.11 -1.14 -7.71
CA PRO A 176 -1.84 -0.40 -7.68
C PRO A 176 -1.53 0.36 -8.97
N ALA A 177 -2.05 -0.10 -10.12
CA ALA A 177 -1.84 0.59 -11.39
C ALA A 177 -2.49 1.99 -11.41
N ILE A 178 -3.62 2.17 -10.72
CA ILE A 178 -4.26 3.50 -10.56
C ILE A 178 -3.36 4.41 -9.71
N LEU A 179 -2.71 3.87 -8.66
CA LEU A 179 -1.75 4.62 -7.85
C LEU A 179 -0.55 5.08 -8.69
N ALA A 180 0.02 4.18 -9.51
CA ALA A 180 1.13 4.51 -10.41
C ALA A 180 0.74 5.62 -11.39
N PHE A 181 -0.40 5.48 -12.07
CA PHE A 181 -0.93 6.48 -13.00
C PHE A 181 -1.16 7.84 -12.33
N ALA A 182 -1.78 7.84 -11.15
CA ALA A 182 -2.05 9.07 -10.41
C ALA A 182 -0.75 9.77 -9.95
N ASN A 183 0.26 9.01 -9.52
CA ASN A 183 1.57 9.54 -9.16
C ASN A 183 2.27 10.19 -10.38
N GLU A 184 2.25 9.53 -11.53
CA GLU A 184 2.80 10.08 -12.78
C GLU A 184 2.13 11.39 -13.16
N ARG A 185 0.81 11.46 -13.11
CA ARG A 185 0.01 12.66 -13.46
C ARG A 185 0.15 13.82 -12.49
N THR A 186 0.50 13.56 -11.24
CA THR A 186 0.58 14.56 -10.17
C THR A 186 2.01 14.93 -9.78
N GLY A 187 3.03 14.36 -10.45
CA GLY A 187 4.42 14.53 -10.06
C GLY A 187 4.73 13.91 -8.70
N ALA A 188 4.14 12.74 -8.39
CA ALA A 188 4.28 12.02 -7.14
C ALA A 188 3.80 12.83 -5.91
N ASP A 189 2.68 13.51 -6.02
CA ASP A 189 2.09 14.27 -4.90
C ASP A 189 1.79 13.31 -3.72
N PRO A 190 2.33 13.56 -2.51
CA PRO A 190 2.15 12.68 -1.35
C PRO A 190 0.69 12.43 -0.97
N ARG A 191 -0.22 13.32 -1.34
CA ARG A 191 -1.66 13.18 -1.07
C ARG A 191 -2.29 12.02 -1.83
N VAL A 192 -1.72 11.62 -2.97
CA VAL A 192 -2.16 10.43 -3.72
C VAL A 192 -1.86 9.18 -2.92
N ALA A 193 -0.61 9.01 -2.50
CA ALA A 193 -0.18 7.86 -1.69
C ALA A 193 -0.94 7.79 -0.36
N LEU A 194 -1.16 8.93 0.30
CA LEU A 194 -1.95 9.01 1.52
C LEU A 194 -3.40 8.55 1.29
N GLY A 195 -4.06 9.02 0.22
CA GLY A 195 -5.41 8.61 -0.14
C GLY A 195 -5.52 7.10 -0.37
N TYR A 196 -4.55 6.53 -1.06
CA TYR A 196 -4.45 5.09 -1.31
C TYR A 196 -4.26 4.30 -0.01
N ALA A 197 -3.28 4.66 0.81
CA ALA A 197 -2.93 3.95 2.04
C ALA A 197 -4.05 3.95 3.09
N MET A 198 -4.88 4.98 3.11
CA MET A 198 -6.02 5.07 4.04
C MET A 198 -7.08 3.99 3.82
N VAL A 199 -7.28 3.55 2.59
CA VAL A 199 -8.42 2.69 2.22
C VAL A 199 -7.99 1.31 1.80
N TYR A 200 -6.84 1.18 1.15
CA TYR A 200 -6.35 -0.07 0.58
C TYR A 200 -6.35 -1.25 1.57
N PRO A 201 -5.84 -1.13 2.82
CA PRO A 201 -5.78 -2.26 3.75
C PRO A 201 -7.17 -2.81 4.07
N VAL A 202 -8.10 -1.91 4.38
CA VAL A 202 -9.48 -2.26 4.73
C VAL A 202 -10.21 -2.85 3.52
N ALA A 203 -10.09 -2.20 2.36
CA ALA A 203 -10.70 -2.68 1.13
C ALA A 203 -10.20 -4.07 0.74
N MET A 204 -8.90 -4.34 0.92
CA MET A 204 -8.31 -5.64 0.62
C MET A 204 -8.85 -6.73 1.54
N ILE A 205 -8.84 -6.49 2.85
CA ILE A 205 -9.35 -7.46 3.84
C ILE A 205 -10.84 -7.76 3.60
N VAL A 206 -11.66 -6.72 3.41
CA VAL A 206 -13.10 -6.87 3.17
C VAL A 206 -13.36 -7.66 1.88
N LYS A 207 -12.65 -7.37 0.79
CA LYS A 207 -12.80 -8.11 -0.47
C LYS A 207 -12.39 -9.57 -0.34
N ILE A 208 -11.29 -9.87 0.35
CA ILE A 208 -10.87 -11.26 0.61
C ILE A 208 -11.94 -11.99 1.42
N PHE A 209 -12.46 -11.36 2.47
CA PHE A 209 -13.52 -11.93 3.29
C PHE A 209 -14.78 -12.23 2.47
N ILE A 210 -15.26 -11.25 1.69
CA ILE A 210 -16.44 -11.42 0.84
C ILE A 210 -16.21 -12.52 -0.20
N ALA A 211 -15.02 -12.55 -0.84
CA ALA A 211 -14.70 -13.58 -1.82
C ALA A 211 -14.71 -14.99 -1.22
N GLN A 212 -14.22 -15.15 0.02
CA GLN A 212 -14.22 -16.45 0.71
C GLN A 212 -15.63 -16.88 1.14
N VAL A 213 -16.46 -15.93 1.59
CA VAL A 213 -17.86 -16.20 1.92
C VAL A 213 -18.65 -16.63 0.68
N LEU A 214 -18.48 -15.91 -0.45
CA LEU A 214 -19.15 -16.23 -1.70
C LEU A 214 -18.63 -17.52 -2.36
N GLY A 215 -17.34 -17.81 -2.20
CA GLY A 215 -16.73 -19.04 -2.75
C GLY A 215 -16.96 -20.28 -1.88
N GLY A 216 -17.44 -20.13 -0.64
CA GLY A 216 -17.81 -21.21 0.27
C GLY A 216 -19.31 -21.51 0.30
N LEU A 217 -20.10 -20.72 -0.44
CA LEU A 217 -21.51 -20.95 -0.73
C LEU A 217 -21.69 -21.78 -2.00
#